data_e819a6f41c2a8e45031d3911080de720
#
_entry.id   e819a6f41c2a8e45031d3911080de720
#
_cell.length_a   1.000
_cell.length_b   1.000
_cell.length_c   1.000
_cell.angle_alpha   90.00
_cell.angle_beta   90.00
_cell.angle_gamma   90.00
#
_symmetry.space_group_name_H-M   'P 1'
#
loop_
_entity.id
_entity.type
_entity.pdbx_description
1 polymer ?
#
loop_
_entity_poly.entity_id
_entity_poly.type
_entity_poly.pdbx_seq_one_letter_code
_entity_poly.pdbx_strand_id
1 'polypeptide(L)'
;AAAAAKIPIPGKRNVLITSALPYVNNVPHLGNIIGCVLSADVFARYCRNRGHNTLYICGTDEYGTATETKAMEEGCSPKEICDKYHAIHRDIYKWFDISFDEFGRTSSPKQTEICQSIFKKLLENNWLSENTMQQLYCDTCKKFLADRLVEGSCPTPGCNYDSARGDQCEKCGKLLNPTELVQPKCKVCRNTPHVRDTNHLFLELPLLKGKLEEYISNMSVTGGWSQNAIQATNAWLREGLKQRCITRDLKWGVPVPHERFREKVFYVWFDAPIGYVSITACHTPEWEKWWKDPENVELFQFMGKDNVPFHTVMFPSTLIGTGEKWTLMKTISVTEYLNYEAGKFSKSKGIGVFGNDVKDTKLPVEVWRYYLLTNRPEVSDTLFTWADLQAKLNSELLSNLGNFVNRVLSFIAKETGSGYGSIIPDAPEAHSHPLTKALGDKIGDYVEQYIEAMEKVKLKQALKIAMTVSGEGNAYLQ
;
A
#
# COMPACT_ATOMS: atom_id res chain seq x y z
N ALA A 1 -2.91 13.84 25.60
CA ALA A 1 -4.10 12.99 25.66
C ALA A 1 -4.13 12.14 24.39
N ALA A 2 -4.26 10.80 24.53
CA ALA A 2 -4.44 9.93 23.38
C ALA A 2 -5.75 10.34 22.67
N ALA A 3 -5.70 10.47 21.33
CA ALA A 3 -6.91 10.73 20.57
C ALA A 3 -7.92 9.60 20.79
N ALA A 4 -9.22 9.93 20.91
CA ALA A 4 -10.27 8.93 21.06
C ALA A 4 -10.31 8.02 19.84
N ALA A 5 -10.55 6.71 20.05
CA ALA A 5 -10.69 5.75 18.97
C ALA A 5 -11.86 6.14 18.05
N LYS A 6 -11.62 6.10 16.72
CA LYS A 6 -12.65 6.41 15.73
C LYS A 6 -13.54 5.19 15.47
N ILE A 7 -14.84 5.44 15.42
CA ILE A 7 -15.84 4.46 15.01
C ILE A 7 -16.72 5.09 13.92
N PRO A 8 -17.41 4.29 13.08
CA PRO A 8 -18.35 4.82 12.11
C PRO A 8 -19.45 5.64 12.77
N ILE A 9 -19.84 6.72 12.12
CA ILE A 9 -20.88 7.65 12.61
C ILE A 9 -22.11 7.51 11.72
N PRO A 10 -23.29 7.19 12.30
CA PRO A 10 -24.53 7.14 11.53
C PRO A 10 -24.84 8.48 10.86
N GLY A 11 -25.31 8.44 9.61
CA GLY A 11 -25.64 9.64 8.85
C GLY A 11 -24.46 10.43 8.31
N LYS A 12 -23.22 10.02 8.58
CA LYS A 12 -22.00 10.59 8.04
C LYS A 12 -21.38 9.65 7.01
N ARG A 13 -20.64 10.21 6.05
CA ARG A 13 -19.81 9.40 5.16
C ARG A 13 -18.62 8.86 5.99
N ASN A 14 -18.49 7.55 6.04
CA ASN A 14 -17.43 6.86 6.75
C ASN A 14 -16.46 6.25 5.75
N VAL A 15 -15.21 6.68 5.80
CA VAL A 15 -14.17 6.29 4.84
C VAL A 15 -13.07 5.54 5.57
N LEU A 16 -12.90 4.28 5.20
CA LEU A 16 -11.81 3.43 5.69
C LEU A 16 -10.74 3.38 4.61
N ILE A 17 -9.52 3.79 4.97
CA ILE A 17 -8.38 3.87 4.06
C ILE A 17 -7.28 2.96 4.55
N THR A 18 -6.76 2.12 3.66
CA THR A 18 -5.58 1.30 3.94
C THR A 18 -4.52 1.54 2.88
N SER A 19 -3.26 1.45 3.26
CA SER A 19 -2.13 1.36 2.33
C SER A 19 -1.43 0.01 2.51
N ALA A 20 -0.89 -0.54 1.43
CA ALA A 20 -0.26 -1.85 1.46
C ALA A 20 0.82 -1.91 2.54
N LEU A 21 0.80 -3.01 3.30
CA LEU A 21 1.71 -3.21 4.43
C LEU A 21 3.11 -3.55 3.91
N PRO A 22 4.14 -2.75 4.24
CA PRO A 22 5.50 -3.07 3.84
C PRO A 22 6.06 -4.26 4.64
N TYR A 23 6.88 -5.08 3.97
CA TYR A 23 7.66 -6.11 4.64
C TYR A 23 8.76 -5.52 5.53
N VAL A 24 9.11 -6.25 6.59
CA VAL A 24 10.16 -5.85 7.54
C VAL A 24 11.53 -6.39 7.15
N ASN A 25 11.85 -6.41 5.89
CA ASN A 25 13.14 -6.92 5.40
C ASN A 25 14.03 -5.84 4.77
N ASN A 26 13.51 -4.64 4.54
CA ASN A 26 14.24 -3.54 3.94
C ASN A 26 13.69 -2.17 4.36
N VAL A 27 14.52 -1.15 4.18
CA VAL A 27 14.11 0.25 4.26
C VAL A 27 13.27 0.59 3.01
N PRO A 28 12.15 1.33 3.14
CA PRO A 28 11.35 1.70 1.98
C PRO A 28 12.10 2.66 1.06
N HIS A 29 12.01 2.46 -0.24
CA HIS A 29 12.46 3.43 -1.24
C HIS A 29 11.31 4.37 -1.64
N LEU A 30 11.63 5.41 -2.42
CA LEU A 30 10.65 6.43 -2.79
C LEU A 30 9.44 5.86 -3.54
N GLY A 31 9.62 4.81 -4.34
CA GLY A 31 8.52 4.14 -5.03
C GLY A 31 7.52 3.48 -4.07
N ASN A 32 8.00 2.88 -2.99
CA ASN A 32 7.13 2.31 -1.95
C ASN A 32 6.35 3.41 -1.23
N ILE A 33 6.98 4.55 -1.01
CA ILE A 33 6.37 5.68 -0.29
C ILE A 33 5.24 6.28 -1.13
N ILE A 34 5.51 6.66 -2.37
CA ILE A 34 4.46 7.23 -3.24
C ILE A 34 3.39 6.19 -3.62
N GLY A 35 3.79 4.94 -3.81
CA GLY A 35 2.89 3.88 -4.22
C GLY A 35 1.83 3.53 -3.19
N CYS A 36 2.14 3.70 -1.92
CA CYS A 36 1.29 3.26 -0.82
C CYS A 36 0.96 4.40 0.15
N VAL A 37 1.85 4.67 1.09
CA VAL A 37 1.54 5.50 2.27
C VAL A 37 1.29 6.96 1.95
N LEU A 38 2.05 7.57 1.04
CA LEU A 38 1.87 8.99 0.69
C LEU A 38 0.59 9.21 -0.11
N SER A 39 0.29 8.38 -1.08
CA SER A 39 -0.95 8.46 -1.85
C SER A 39 -2.18 8.32 -0.96
N ALA A 40 -2.17 7.34 -0.06
CA ALA A 40 -3.25 7.14 0.91
C ALA A 40 -3.38 8.32 1.87
N ASP A 41 -2.27 8.89 2.33
CA ASP A 41 -2.26 10.05 3.21
C ASP A 41 -2.88 11.29 2.56
N VAL A 42 -2.55 11.55 1.31
CA VAL A 42 -3.12 12.68 0.55
C VAL A 42 -4.64 12.52 0.45
N PHE A 43 -5.12 11.35 0.12
CA PHE A 43 -6.55 11.07 0.06
C PHE A 43 -7.23 11.16 1.43
N ALA A 44 -6.58 10.66 2.49
CA ALA A 44 -7.09 10.75 3.85
C ALA A 44 -7.23 12.22 4.31
N ARG A 45 -6.25 13.07 4.01
CA ARG A 45 -6.30 14.51 4.31
C ARG A 45 -7.43 15.21 3.55
N TYR A 46 -7.63 14.85 2.30
CA TYR A 46 -8.77 15.34 1.52
C TYR A 46 -10.09 14.97 2.20
N CYS A 47 -10.27 13.69 2.56
CA CYS A 47 -11.50 13.23 3.22
C CYS A 47 -11.76 13.97 4.53
N ARG A 48 -10.73 14.17 5.35
CA ARG A 48 -10.82 14.93 6.60
C ARG A 48 -11.21 16.39 6.36
N ASN A 49 -10.60 17.03 5.36
CA ASN A 49 -10.93 18.41 4.99
C ASN A 49 -12.37 18.54 4.47
N ARG A 50 -12.91 17.49 3.87
CA ARG A 50 -14.33 17.43 3.48
C ARG A 50 -15.26 17.17 4.66
N GLY A 51 -14.75 16.95 5.86
CA GLY A 51 -15.54 16.63 7.04
C GLY A 51 -16.03 15.18 7.09
N HIS A 52 -15.48 14.28 6.26
CA HIS A 52 -15.81 12.86 6.31
C HIS A 52 -15.17 12.19 7.53
N ASN A 53 -15.88 11.22 8.11
CA ASN A 53 -15.33 10.42 9.19
C ASN A 53 -14.33 9.41 8.60
N THR A 54 -13.05 9.68 8.77
CA THR A 54 -11.97 9.01 8.07
C THR A 54 -11.09 8.23 9.04
N LEU A 55 -10.90 6.94 8.76
CA LEU A 55 -9.94 6.10 9.46
C LEU A 55 -8.87 5.64 8.47
N TYR A 56 -7.63 6.06 8.68
CA TYR A 56 -6.48 5.64 7.87
C TYR A 56 -5.56 4.74 8.68
N ILE A 57 -5.45 3.49 8.26
CA ILE A 57 -4.62 2.48 8.93
C ILE A 57 -3.56 1.90 7.99
N CYS A 58 -2.43 1.57 8.55
CA CYS A 58 -1.36 0.81 7.94
C CYS A 58 -0.56 0.10 9.02
N GLY A 59 0.50 -0.54 8.64
CA GLY A 59 1.40 -1.24 9.55
C GLY A 59 2.45 -2.01 8.79
N THR A 60 3.17 -2.89 9.49
CA THR A 60 4.20 -3.74 8.89
C THR A 60 3.73 -5.18 8.75
N ASP A 61 4.02 -5.77 7.60
CA ASP A 61 3.82 -7.19 7.30
C ASP A 61 5.03 -7.96 7.83
N GLU A 62 4.81 -8.72 8.92
CA GLU A 62 5.90 -9.24 9.76
C GLU A 62 6.11 -10.75 9.67
N TYR A 63 5.17 -11.48 9.09
CA TYR A 63 5.28 -12.93 8.97
C TYR A 63 5.86 -13.38 7.62
N GLY A 64 6.26 -14.65 7.55
CA GLY A 64 6.72 -15.27 6.31
C GLY A 64 8.24 -15.38 6.18
N THR A 65 8.66 -15.98 5.07
CA THR A 65 10.06 -16.31 4.82
C THR A 65 10.93 -15.09 4.53
N ALA A 66 10.37 -13.98 4.08
CA ALA A 66 11.11 -12.73 3.90
C ALA A 66 11.73 -12.25 5.23
N THR A 67 10.97 -12.31 6.30
CA THR A 67 11.42 -11.97 7.65
C THR A 67 12.43 -12.99 8.18
N GLU A 68 12.15 -14.29 8.03
CA GLU A 68 13.07 -15.34 8.47
C GLU A 68 14.41 -15.26 7.76
N THR A 69 14.41 -15.03 6.45
CA THR A 69 15.65 -14.89 5.66
C THR A 69 16.46 -13.69 6.14
N LYS A 70 15.82 -12.57 6.35
CA LYS A 70 16.47 -11.36 6.85
C LYS A 70 17.05 -11.56 8.25
N ALA A 71 16.34 -12.24 9.11
CA ALA A 71 16.80 -12.59 10.46
C ALA A 71 18.07 -13.44 10.39
N MET A 72 18.12 -14.42 9.50
CA MET A 72 19.32 -15.24 9.29
C MET A 72 20.50 -14.41 8.76
N GLU A 73 20.28 -13.52 7.81
CA GLU A 73 21.32 -12.62 7.26
C GLU A 73 21.91 -11.73 8.35
N GLU A 74 21.12 -11.22 9.26
CA GLU A 74 21.54 -10.31 10.33
C GLU A 74 21.89 -11.04 11.64
N GLY A 75 21.77 -12.36 11.70
CA GLY A 75 22.14 -13.17 12.86
C GLY A 75 21.27 -12.94 14.10
N CYS A 76 19.99 -12.69 13.92
CA CYS A 76 19.03 -12.44 15.01
C CYS A 76 17.73 -13.21 14.80
N SER A 77 16.79 -13.07 15.75
CA SER A 77 15.47 -13.71 15.66
C SER A 77 14.53 -12.96 14.71
N PRO A 78 13.49 -13.63 14.16
CA PRO A 78 12.45 -12.96 13.39
C PRO A 78 11.78 -11.82 14.16
N LYS A 79 11.53 -11.99 15.46
CA LYS A 79 10.95 -10.93 16.29
C LYS A 79 11.84 -9.69 16.38
N GLU A 80 13.15 -9.88 16.53
CA GLU A 80 14.12 -8.78 16.57
C GLU A 80 14.17 -8.01 15.24
N ILE A 81 14.10 -8.73 14.11
CA ILE A 81 13.99 -8.10 12.78
C ILE A 81 12.70 -7.29 12.66
N CYS A 82 11.59 -7.85 13.07
CA CYS A 82 10.31 -7.15 13.05
C CYS A 82 10.34 -5.87 13.89
N ASP A 83 10.87 -5.95 15.09
CA ASP A 83 10.98 -4.79 15.98
C ASP A 83 11.86 -3.70 15.38
N LYS A 84 13.01 -4.08 14.81
CA LYS A 84 13.95 -3.18 14.16
C LYS A 84 13.34 -2.45 12.97
N TYR A 85 12.82 -3.19 12.00
CA TYR A 85 12.30 -2.59 10.76
C TYR A 85 10.95 -1.92 10.93
N HIS A 86 10.12 -2.39 11.85
CA HIS A 86 8.90 -1.69 12.21
C HIS A 86 9.21 -0.27 12.70
N ALA A 87 10.20 -0.12 13.58
CA ALA A 87 10.65 1.18 14.08
C ALA A 87 11.22 2.05 12.95
N ILE A 88 12.01 1.49 12.04
CA ILE A 88 12.56 2.20 10.88
C ILE A 88 11.43 2.73 9.98
N HIS A 89 10.47 1.90 9.62
CA HIS A 89 9.33 2.31 8.80
C HIS A 89 8.51 3.39 9.50
N ARG A 90 8.19 3.21 10.77
CA ARG A 90 7.46 4.20 11.57
C ARG A 90 8.14 5.56 11.56
N ASP A 91 9.44 5.60 11.77
CA ASP A 91 10.21 6.84 11.86
C ASP A 91 10.32 7.54 10.49
N ILE A 92 10.49 6.78 9.42
CA ILE A 92 10.51 7.30 8.05
C ILE A 92 9.14 7.90 7.70
N TYR A 93 8.06 7.21 7.97
CA TYR A 93 6.71 7.69 7.66
C TYR A 93 6.33 8.89 8.52
N LYS A 94 6.80 8.95 9.75
CA LYS A 94 6.67 10.14 10.60
C LYS A 94 7.40 11.34 9.99
N TRP A 95 8.60 11.15 9.48
CA TRP A 95 9.33 12.20 8.79
C TRP A 95 8.61 12.69 7.54
N PHE A 96 7.99 11.76 6.77
CA PHE A 96 7.17 12.11 5.61
C PHE A 96 5.82 12.74 5.99
N ASP A 97 5.56 12.92 7.28
CA ASP A 97 4.31 13.50 7.80
C ASP A 97 3.07 12.69 7.38
N ILE A 98 3.20 11.35 7.36
CA ILE A 98 2.08 10.47 7.08
C ILE A 98 1.18 10.40 8.32
N SER A 99 -0.08 10.77 8.15
CA SER A 99 -1.04 10.96 9.25
C SER A 99 -1.90 9.72 9.50
N PHE A 100 -1.27 8.57 9.81
CA PHE A 100 -2.01 7.38 10.21
C PHE A 100 -2.86 7.63 11.46
N ASP A 101 -4.06 7.07 11.49
CA ASP A 101 -4.81 6.91 12.74
C ASP A 101 -4.26 5.74 13.56
N GLU A 102 -3.79 4.69 12.88
CA GLU A 102 -3.10 3.55 13.48
C GLU A 102 -2.00 3.05 12.54
N PHE A 103 -0.80 2.89 13.07
CA PHE A 103 0.31 2.20 12.40
C PHE A 103 0.70 0.99 13.24
N GLY A 104 0.23 -0.18 12.81
CA GLY A 104 0.30 -1.40 13.59
C GLY A 104 1.24 -2.45 13.01
N ARG A 105 0.97 -3.71 13.37
CA ARG A 105 1.81 -4.87 13.07
C ARG A 105 0.95 -6.09 12.81
N THR A 106 1.32 -6.94 11.88
CA THR A 106 0.62 -8.22 11.68
C THR A 106 0.99 -9.25 12.75
N SER A 107 2.12 -9.13 13.43
CA SER A 107 2.54 -10.02 14.50
C SER A 107 1.89 -9.68 15.86
N SER A 108 0.58 -9.55 15.90
CA SER A 108 -0.18 -9.19 17.09
C SER A 108 -1.11 -10.32 17.53
N PRO A 109 -1.51 -10.38 18.81
CA PRO A 109 -2.52 -11.33 19.27
C PRO A 109 -3.86 -11.19 18.53
N LYS A 110 -4.25 -9.98 18.16
CA LYS A 110 -5.46 -9.73 17.37
C LYS A 110 -5.38 -10.35 15.97
N GLN A 111 -4.22 -10.32 15.34
CA GLN A 111 -4.00 -10.99 14.07
C GLN A 111 -4.25 -12.49 14.18
N THR A 112 -3.68 -13.13 15.18
CA THR A 112 -3.89 -14.57 15.44
C THR A 112 -5.37 -14.89 15.63
N GLU A 113 -6.04 -14.13 16.49
CA GLU A 113 -7.47 -14.33 16.79
C GLU A 113 -8.34 -14.22 15.54
N ILE A 114 -8.17 -13.15 14.75
CA ILE A 114 -9.01 -12.89 13.58
C ILE A 114 -8.69 -13.85 12.44
N CYS A 115 -7.41 -14.13 12.16
CA CYS A 115 -7.02 -15.11 11.15
C CYS A 115 -7.60 -16.50 11.45
N GLN A 116 -7.49 -16.93 12.69
CA GLN A 116 -8.03 -18.24 13.10
C GLN A 116 -9.55 -18.26 13.02
N SER A 117 -10.23 -17.18 13.35
CA SER A 117 -11.69 -17.07 13.24
C SER A 117 -12.15 -17.15 11.79
N ILE A 118 -11.50 -16.42 10.89
CA ILE A 118 -11.79 -16.48 9.45
C ILE A 118 -11.54 -17.88 8.90
N PHE A 119 -10.41 -18.49 9.25
CA PHE A 119 -10.08 -19.84 8.84
C PHE A 119 -11.16 -20.86 9.26
N LYS A 120 -11.63 -20.81 10.50
CA LYS A 120 -12.66 -21.72 11.01
C LYS A 120 -13.93 -21.62 10.19
N LYS A 121 -14.34 -20.43 9.78
CA LYS A 121 -15.52 -20.22 8.94
C LYS A 121 -15.33 -20.72 7.53
N LEU A 122 -14.15 -20.55 6.94
CA LEU A 122 -13.83 -21.15 5.65
C LEU A 122 -13.89 -22.67 5.70
N LEU A 123 -13.41 -23.27 6.79
CA LEU A 123 -13.45 -24.71 7.00
C LEU A 123 -14.90 -25.21 7.16
N GLU A 124 -15.69 -24.56 7.99
CA GLU A 124 -17.12 -24.89 8.20
C GLU A 124 -17.93 -24.78 6.91
N ASN A 125 -17.63 -23.81 6.07
CA ASN A 125 -18.31 -23.57 4.80
C ASN A 125 -17.76 -24.39 3.62
N ASN A 126 -16.85 -25.33 3.88
CA ASN A 126 -16.28 -26.26 2.89
C ASN A 126 -15.52 -25.60 1.73
N TRP A 127 -14.88 -24.45 1.96
CA TRP A 127 -14.04 -23.81 0.97
C TRP A 127 -12.58 -24.25 1.00
N LEU A 128 -12.24 -25.17 1.89
CA LEU A 128 -10.88 -25.68 2.04
C LEU A 128 -10.81 -27.15 1.66
N SER A 129 -9.72 -27.51 1.01
CA SER A 129 -9.37 -28.91 0.70
C SER A 129 -8.00 -29.26 1.27
N GLU A 130 -7.79 -30.53 1.52
CA GLU A 130 -6.53 -31.08 1.99
C GLU A 130 -5.87 -31.86 0.87
N ASN A 131 -4.63 -31.47 0.52
CA ASN A 131 -3.87 -32.16 -0.51
C ASN A 131 -2.41 -32.32 -0.08
N THR A 132 -1.81 -33.40 -0.57
CA THR A 132 -0.37 -33.61 -0.47
C THR A 132 0.32 -32.84 -1.61
N MET A 133 1.38 -32.13 -1.27
CA MET A 133 2.23 -31.48 -2.26
C MET A 133 3.68 -31.85 -2.06
N GLN A 134 4.45 -31.73 -3.12
CA GLN A 134 5.89 -31.90 -3.05
C GLN A 134 6.57 -30.60 -2.65
N GLN A 135 7.51 -30.68 -1.74
CA GLN A 135 8.28 -29.55 -1.25
C GLN A 135 9.74 -29.95 -1.09
N LEU A 136 10.63 -28.99 -1.22
CA LEU A 136 12.06 -29.22 -0.98
C LEU A 136 12.34 -29.33 0.53
N TYR A 137 13.11 -30.35 0.89
CA TYR A 137 13.51 -30.61 2.27
C TYR A 137 15.04 -30.65 2.38
N CYS A 138 15.59 -29.96 3.37
CA CYS A 138 17.02 -29.94 3.65
C CYS A 138 17.34 -30.93 4.79
N ASP A 139 18.10 -31.99 4.48
CA ASP A 139 18.50 -32.98 5.48
C ASP A 139 19.44 -32.43 6.54
N THR A 140 20.30 -31.49 6.14
CA THR A 140 21.24 -30.85 7.06
C THR A 140 20.54 -29.95 8.06
N CYS A 141 19.63 -29.11 7.60
CA CYS A 141 18.85 -28.21 8.46
C CYS A 141 17.63 -28.87 9.07
N LYS A 142 17.28 -30.09 8.63
CA LYS A 142 16.12 -30.87 9.09
C LYS A 142 14.81 -30.09 9.01
N LYS A 143 14.57 -29.42 7.88
CA LYS A 143 13.36 -28.63 7.67
C LYS A 143 12.99 -28.54 6.19
N PHE A 144 11.72 -28.28 5.94
CA PHE A 144 11.23 -27.89 4.63
C PHE A 144 11.72 -26.48 4.26
N LEU A 145 11.99 -26.28 2.98
CA LEU A 145 12.48 -25.02 2.43
C LEU A 145 11.37 -24.35 1.64
N ALA A 146 10.48 -23.64 2.34
CA ALA A 146 9.44 -22.86 1.70
C ALA A 146 9.99 -21.56 1.12
N ASP A 147 9.43 -21.15 -0.01
CA ASP A 147 9.56 -19.83 -0.60
C ASP A 147 11.03 -19.32 -0.65
N ARG A 148 11.38 -18.35 0.17
CA ARG A 148 12.70 -17.69 0.16
C ARG A 148 13.80 -18.44 0.91
N LEU A 149 13.50 -19.57 1.49
CA LEU A 149 14.51 -20.41 2.15
C LEU A 149 15.32 -21.24 1.15
N VAL A 150 14.97 -21.20 -0.13
CA VAL A 150 15.64 -21.87 -1.22
C VAL A 150 15.88 -20.92 -2.39
N GLU A 151 16.96 -21.11 -3.11
CA GLU A 151 17.23 -20.40 -4.36
C GLU A 151 17.80 -21.35 -5.41
N GLY A 152 17.64 -21.01 -6.66
CA GLY A 152 18.13 -21.79 -7.78
C GLY A 152 17.91 -21.09 -9.10
N SER A 153 18.24 -21.76 -10.21
CA SER A 153 18.05 -21.19 -11.53
C SER A 153 16.57 -21.15 -11.90
N CYS A 154 16.12 -20.02 -12.47
CA CYS A 154 14.75 -19.86 -12.94
C CYS A 154 14.46 -20.84 -14.10
N PRO A 155 13.35 -21.60 -14.03
CA PRO A 155 13.01 -22.55 -15.08
C PRO A 155 12.39 -21.89 -16.32
N THR A 156 12.11 -20.60 -16.29
CA THR A 156 11.48 -19.90 -17.40
C THR A 156 12.43 -19.84 -18.60
N PRO A 157 12.01 -20.30 -19.78
CA PRO A 157 12.85 -20.25 -20.99
C PRO A 157 13.34 -18.83 -21.27
N GLY A 158 14.66 -18.69 -21.48
CA GLY A 158 15.29 -17.39 -21.78
C GLY A 158 15.54 -16.47 -20.61
N CYS A 159 15.07 -16.79 -19.39
CA CYS A 159 15.31 -15.98 -18.20
C CYS A 159 16.78 -16.06 -17.74
N ASN A 160 17.33 -17.25 -17.63
CA ASN A 160 18.72 -17.54 -17.23
C ASN A 160 19.17 -16.86 -15.92
N TYR A 161 18.23 -16.58 -15.01
CA TYR A 161 18.57 -16.07 -13.69
C TYR A 161 18.95 -17.22 -12.76
N ASP A 162 20.13 -17.19 -12.19
CA ASP A 162 20.71 -18.29 -11.43
C ASP A 162 20.43 -18.25 -9.91
N SER A 163 19.82 -17.20 -9.43
CA SER A 163 19.56 -16.96 -8.01
C SER A 163 18.09 -16.62 -7.73
N ALA A 164 17.17 -17.24 -8.49
CA ALA A 164 15.74 -17.05 -8.30
C ALA A 164 15.26 -17.62 -6.97
N ARG A 165 14.35 -16.92 -6.32
CA ARG A 165 13.67 -17.37 -5.10
C ARG A 165 12.67 -18.46 -5.43
N GLY A 166 12.31 -19.24 -4.40
CA GLY A 166 11.37 -20.34 -4.58
C GLY A 166 9.92 -19.91 -4.83
N ASP A 167 9.54 -18.69 -4.44
CA ASP A 167 8.19 -18.14 -4.62
C ASP A 167 8.05 -17.30 -5.90
N GLN A 168 9.08 -16.59 -6.29
CA GLN A 168 9.05 -15.70 -7.45
C GLN A 168 10.46 -15.43 -7.98
N CYS A 169 10.62 -15.41 -9.29
CA CYS A 169 11.87 -14.97 -9.92
C CYS A 169 11.94 -13.44 -9.95
N GLU A 170 12.97 -12.87 -9.35
CA GLU A 170 13.17 -11.43 -9.30
C GLU A 170 13.49 -10.80 -10.67
N LYS A 171 14.00 -11.60 -11.60
CA LYS A 171 14.35 -11.11 -12.93
C LYS A 171 13.15 -11.05 -13.87
N CYS A 172 12.40 -12.14 -14.00
CA CYS A 172 11.28 -12.21 -14.94
C CYS A 172 9.91 -12.02 -14.29
N GLY A 173 9.85 -11.99 -12.94
CA GLY A 173 8.63 -11.77 -12.18
C GLY A 173 7.68 -12.97 -12.11
N LYS A 174 8.03 -14.11 -12.72
CA LYS A 174 7.19 -15.30 -12.72
C LYS A 174 7.06 -15.87 -11.32
N LEU A 175 5.82 -16.16 -10.91
CA LEU A 175 5.54 -16.91 -9.70
C LEU A 175 6.01 -18.36 -9.86
N LEU A 176 6.71 -18.86 -8.86
CA LEU A 176 7.32 -20.18 -8.88
C LEU A 176 6.83 -21.04 -7.71
N ASN A 177 6.93 -22.34 -7.91
CA ASN A 177 6.96 -23.30 -6.82
C ASN A 177 8.44 -23.66 -6.57
N PRO A 178 8.92 -23.77 -5.33
CA PRO A 178 10.31 -24.14 -5.04
C PRO A 178 10.82 -25.38 -5.77
N THR A 179 9.95 -26.36 -6.02
CA THR A 179 10.29 -27.58 -6.76
C THR A 179 10.57 -27.38 -8.24
N GLU A 180 10.19 -26.22 -8.80
CA GLU A 180 10.45 -25.88 -10.20
C GLU A 180 11.87 -25.34 -10.42
N LEU A 181 12.55 -24.90 -9.36
CA LEU A 181 13.91 -24.37 -9.48
C LEU A 181 14.90 -25.42 -9.99
N VAL A 182 15.77 -25.00 -10.88
CA VAL A 182 16.86 -25.84 -11.41
C VAL A 182 18.06 -25.69 -10.48
N GLN A 183 18.66 -26.83 -10.08
CA GLN A 183 19.78 -26.90 -9.13
C GLN A 183 19.54 -26.08 -7.85
N PRO A 184 18.47 -26.36 -7.13
CA PRO A 184 18.13 -25.60 -5.93
C PRO A 184 19.17 -25.80 -4.82
N LYS A 185 19.39 -24.75 -4.03
CA LYS A 185 20.27 -24.74 -2.86
C LYS A 185 19.54 -24.21 -1.64
N CYS A 186 19.77 -24.84 -0.49
CA CYS A 186 19.32 -24.31 0.78
C CYS A 186 19.98 -22.96 1.06
N LYS A 187 19.21 -21.95 1.39
CA LYS A 187 19.72 -20.61 1.71
C LYS A 187 20.59 -20.61 2.98
N VAL A 188 20.35 -21.53 3.89
CA VAL A 188 21.06 -21.58 5.19
C VAL A 188 22.39 -22.30 5.07
N CYS A 189 22.38 -23.56 4.63
CA CYS A 189 23.58 -24.42 4.63
C CYS A 189 24.20 -24.59 3.25
N ARG A 190 23.58 -24.08 2.19
CA ARG A 190 24.00 -24.19 0.79
C ARG A 190 24.04 -25.61 0.22
N ASN A 191 23.56 -26.59 0.96
CA ASN A 191 23.46 -27.97 0.48
C ASN A 191 22.26 -28.12 -0.47
N THR A 192 22.32 -29.17 -1.30
CA THR A 192 21.24 -29.49 -2.23
C THR A 192 20.09 -30.17 -1.48
N PRO A 193 18.88 -29.57 -1.47
CA PRO A 193 17.71 -30.21 -0.89
C PRO A 193 17.17 -31.31 -1.81
N HIS A 194 16.29 -32.14 -1.26
CA HIS A 194 15.55 -33.14 -2.04
C HIS A 194 14.04 -32.95 -1.89
N VAL A 195 13.28 -33.49 -2.82
CA VAL A 195 11.82 -33.43 -2.82
C VAL A 195 11.26 -34.36 -1.76
N ARG A 196 10.29 -33.88 -0.98
CA ARG A 196 9.58 -34.66 0.04
C ARG A 196 8.12 -34.25 0.06
N ASP A 197 7.23 -35.21 0.33
CA ASP A 197 5.79 -34.96 0.44
C ASP A 197 5.44 -34.28 1.77
N THR A 198 4.50 -33.35 1.70
CA THR A 198 3.93 -32.66 2.86
C THR A 198 2.45 -32.35 2.62
N ASN A 199 1.63 -32.46 3.66
CA ASN A 199 0.20 -32.20 3.57
C ASN A 199 -0.11 -30.75 3.89
N HIS A 200 -0.97 -30.13 3.09
CA HIS A 200 -1.35 -28.75 3.24
C HIS A 200 -2.84 -28.53 3.02
N LEU A 201 -3.32 -27.38 3.47
CA LEU A 201 -4.67 -26.88 3.21
C LEU A 201 -4.64 -25.87 2.06
N PHE A 202 -5.68 -25.98 1.22
CA PHE A 202 -5.84 -25.16 0.02
C PHE A 202 -7.18 -24.44 0.05
N LEU A 203 -7.18 -23.15 -0.27
CA LEU A 203 -8.40 -22.41 -0.52
C LEU A 203 -8.88 -22.70 -1.94
N GLU A 204 -10.13 -23.13 -2.06
CA GLU A 204 -10.75 -23.50 -3.32
C GLU A 204 -11.28 -22.27 -4.07
N LEU A 205 -10.37 -21.44 -4.58
CA LEU A 205 -10.73 -20.26 -5.36
C LEU A 205 -11.64 -20.57 -6.56
N PRO A 206 -11.46 -21.69 -7.29
CA PRO A 206 -12.35 -22.03 -8.40
C PRO A 206 -13.82 -22.09 -8.00
N LEU A 207 -14.13 -22.56 -6.79
CA LEU A 207 -15.49 -22.64 -6.27
C LEU A 207 -16.08 -21.29 -5.89
N LEU A 208 -15.23 -20.33 -5.59
CA LEU A 208 -15.63 -18.96 -5.22
C LEU A 208 -15.70 -18.01 -6.43
N LYS A 209 -15.33 -18.49 -7.61
CA LYS A 209 -15.21 -17.66 -8.83
C LYS A 209 -16.49 -16.87 -9.14
N GLY A 210 -17.64 -17.50 -9.10
CA GLY A 210 -18.91 -16.84 -9.41
C GLY A 210 -19.22 -15.66 -8.49
N LYS A 211 -19.03 -15.86 -7.18
CA LYS A 211 -19.24 -14.81 -6.17
C LYS A 211 -18.21 -13.68 -6.30
N LEU A 212 -16.97 -14.04 -6.61
CA LEU A 212 -15.89 -13.09 -6.81
C LEU A 212 -16.14 -12.23 -8.07
N GLU A 213 -16.53 -12.84 -9.17
CA GLU A 213 -16.85 -12.12 -10.40
C GLU A 213 -18.01 -11.15 -10.24
N GLU A 214 -19.04 -11.51 -9.48
CA GLU A 214 -20.14 -10.61 -9.13
C GLU A 214 -19.62 -9.38 -8.36
N TYR A 215 -18.79 -9.58 -7.37
CA TYR A 215 -18.16 -8.49 -6.61
C TYR A 215 -17.33 -7.59 -7.53
N ILE A 216 -16.46 -8.16 -8.36
CA ILE A 216 -15.58 -7.42 -9.27
C ILE A 216 -16.40 -6.62 -10.29
N SER A 217 -17.42 -7.22 -10.88
CA SER A 217 -18.29 -6.56 -11.87
C SER A 217 -18.99 -5.35 -11.29
N ASN A 218 -19.46 -5.44 -10.05
CA ASN A 218 -20.13 -4.34 -9.37
C ASN A 218 -19.15 -3.25 -8.95
N MET A 219 -18.09 -3.61 -8.25
CA MET A 219 -17.18 -2.63 -7.64
C MET A 219 -16.20 -2.01 -8.63
N SER A 220 -15.82 -2.70 -9.70
CA SER A 220 -14.96 -2.10 -10.73
C SER A 220 -15.61 -0.90 -11.40
N VAL A 221 -16.94 -0.90 -11.53
CA VAL A 221 -17.72 0.21 -12.08
C VAL A 221 -18.04 1.23 -10.99
N THR A 222 -18.71 0.81 -9.91
CA THR A 222 -19.13 1.68 -8.82
C THR A 222 -17.96 2.37 -8.13
N GLY A 223 -16.86 1.65 -7.94
CA GLY A 223 -15.63 2.15 -7.32
C GLY A 223 -14.67 2.84 -8.28
N GLY A 224 -14.97 2.87 -9.57
CA GLY A 224 -14.15 3.54 -10.58
C GLY A 224 -12.72 3.00 -10.67
N TRP A 225 -12.55 1.67 -10.67
CA TRP A 225 -11.22 1.06 -10.75
C TRP A 225 -10.48 1.48 -12.01
N SER A 226 -9.16 1.71 -11.88
CA SER A 226 -8.34 2.05 -13.03
C SER A 226 -8.28 0.92 -14.05
N GLN A 227 -8.01 1.26 -15.31
CA GLN A 227 -7.88 0.27 -16.36
C GLN A 227 -6.77 -0.75 -16.06
N ASN A 228 -5.66 -0.29 -15.49
CA ASN A 228 -4.56 -1.17 -15.09
C ASN A 228 -4.98 -2.19 -14.02
N ALA A 229 -5.74 -1.76 -13.03
CA ALA A 229 -6.28 -2.65 -11.99
C ALA A 229 -7.24 -3.69 -12.58
N ILE A 230 -8.13 -3.27 -13.47
CA ILE A 230 -9.08 -4.15 -14.16
C ILE A 230 -8.33 -5.18 -15.01
N GLN A 231 -7.34 -4.76 -15.78
CA GLN A 231 -6.54 -5.66 -16.63
C GLN A 231 -5.78 -6.70 -15.81
N ALA A 232 -5.13 -6.29 -14.72
CA ALA A 232 -4.41 -7.22 -13.85
C ALA A 232 -5.35 -8.24 -13.20
N THR A 233 -6.52 -7.81 -12.75
CA THR A 233 -7.54 -8.69 -12.18
C THR A 233 -8.08 -9.66 -13.22
N ASN A 234 -8.43 -9.17 -14.41
CA ASN A 234 -8.97 -10.00 -15.48
C ASN A 234 -7.95 -11.00 -16.02
N ALA A 235 -6.66 -10.68 -15.97
CA ALA A 235 -5.61 -11.63 -16.34
C ALA A 235 -5.65 -12.88 -15.44
N TRP A 236 -5.78 -12.69 -14.15
CA TRP A 236 -5.93 -13.79 -13.19
C TRP A 236 -7.20 -14.62 -13.43
N LEU A 237 -8.33 -13.96 -13.73
CA LEU A 237 -9.59 -14.65 -14.00
C LEU A 237 -9.54 -15.45 -15.31
N ARG A 238 -8.87 -14.92 -16.36
CA ARG A 238 -8.73 -15.59 -17.65
C ARG A 238 -7.80 -16.80 -17.62
N GLU A 239 -6.70 -16.71 -16.89
CA GLU A 239 -5.81 -17.85 -16.67
C GLU A 239 -6.48 -18.97 -15.90
N GLY A 240 -7.61 -18.69 -15.27
CA GLY A 240 -8.36 -19.60 -14.42
C GLY A 240 -7.85 -19.55 -12.98
N LEU A 241 -8.79 -19.43 -12.07
CA LEU A 241 -8.49 -19.49 -10.64
C LEU A 241 -8.10 -20.92 -10.27
N LYS A 242 -7.00 -21.06 -9.54
CA LYS A 242 -6.48 -22.36 -9.06
C LYS A 242 -6.61 -22.43 -7.56
N GLN A 243 -6.60 -23.64 -7.02
CA GLN A 243 -6.43 -23.84 -5.59
C GLN A 243 -5.19 -23.10 -5.11
N ARG A 244 -5.28 -22.45 -3.96
CA ARG A 244 -4.16 -21.75 -3.33
C ARG A 244 -3.83 -22.37 -1.98
N CYS A 245 -2.59 -22.81 -1.83
CA CYS A 245 -2.10 -23.30 -0.56
C CYS A 245 -2.07 -22.13 0.44
N ILE A 246 -2.71 -22.32 1.60
CA ILE A 246 -2.79 -21.30 2.66
C ILE A 246 -1.96 -21.65 3.89
N THR A 247 -1.22 -22.74 3.86
CA THR A 247 -0.37 -23.20 4.96
C THR A 247 1.09 -23.31 4.52
N ARG A 248 2.01 -23.23 5.47
CA ARG A 248 3.46 -23.37 5.24
C ARG A 248 4.11 -24.14 6.37
N ASP A 249 5.13 -24.91 6.03
CA ASP A 249 5.99 -25.61 6.98
C ASP A 249 7.03 -24.65 7.57
N LEU A 250 6.56 -23.69 8.37
CA LEU A 250 7.33 -22.66 9.03
C LEU A 250 6.92 -22.55 10.50
N LYS A 251 7.74 -21.88 11.29
CA LYS A 251 7.44 -21.59 12.69
C LYS A 251 6.99 -20.14 12.90
N TRP A 252 7.53 -19.22 12.13
CA TRP A 252 7.19 -17.79 12.22
C TRP A 252 5.96 -17.47 11.40
N GLY A 253 4.80 -17.40 12.05
CA GLY A 253 3.52 -17.15 11.43
C GLY A 253 2.37 -17.36 12.39
N VAL A 254 1.15 -17.22 11.89
CA VAL A 254 -0.06 -17.52 12.66
C VAL A 254 -0.28 -19.03 12.66
N PRO A 255 -0.35 -19.68 13.83
CA PRO A 255 -0.57 -21.12 13.91
C PRO A 255 -1.91 -21.55 13.31
N VAL A 256 -1.92 -22.66 12.59
CA VAL A 256 -3.15 -23.24 12.02
C VAL A 256 -3.93 -23.97 13.13
N PRO A 257 -5.17 -23.54 13.44
CA PRO A 257 -5.96 -24.13 14.53
C PRO A 257 -6.70 -25.40 14.06
N HIS A 258 -5.96 -26.40 13.59
CA HIS A 258 -6.49 -27.67 13.11
C HIS A 258 -5.59 -28.81 13.58
N GLU A 259 -6.17 -29.89 14.13
CA GLU A 259 -5.41 -30.97 14.76
C GLU A 259 -4.28 -31.54 13.91
N ARG A 260 -4.52 -31.74 12.63
CA ARG A 260 -3.53 -32.32 11.71
C ARG A 260 -2.52 -31.33 11.16
N PHE A 261 -2.69 -30.03 11.40
CA PHE A 261 -1.85 -28.98 10.84
C PHE A 261 -1.27 -28.03 11.91
N ARG A 262 -1.31 -28.41 13.17
CA ARG A 262 -0.83 -27.57 14.31
C ARG A 262 0.64 -27.18 14.21
N GLU A 263 1.45 -28.02 13.55
CA GLU A 263 2.87 -27.76 13.35
C GLU A 263 3.14 -26.76 12.21
N LYS A 264 2.10 -26.33 11.52
CA LYS A 264 2.16 -25.41 10.38
C LYS A 264 1.64 -24.02 10.76
N VAL A 265 2.00 -23.03 9.94
CA VAL A 265 1.48 -21.68 10.04
C VAL A 265 0.74 -21.32 8.75
N PHE A 266 -0.06 -20.26 8.79
CA PHE A 266 -0.66 -19.73 7.57
C PHE A 266 0.41 -19.12 6.67
N TYR A 267 0.21 -19.27 5.37
CA TYR A 267 1.00 -18.59 4.37
C TYR A 267 0.74 -17.08 4.44
N VAL A 268 1.79 -16.29 4.33
CA VAL A 268 1.71 -14.83 4.48
C VAL A 268 0.72 -14.17 3.50
N TRP A 269 0.53 -14.74 2.31
CA TRP A 269 -0.44 -14.23 1.34
C TRP A 269 -1.90 -14.41 1.79
N PHE A 270 -2.15 -15.33 2.71
CA PHE A 270 -3.45 -15.49 3.35
C PHE A 270 -3.63 -14.55 4.54
N ASP A 271 -2.66 -14.50 5.44
CA ASP A 271 -2.79 -13.71 6.66
C ASP A 271 -2.47 -12.21 6.51
N ALA A 272 -1.61 -11.82 5.58
CA ALA A 272 -1.19 -10.43 5.45
C ALA A 272 -2.36 -9.44 5.20
N PRO A 273 -3.29 -9.70 4.26
CA PRO A 273 -4.42 -8.78 4.08
C PRO A 273 -5.36 -8.73 5.28
N ILE A 274 -5.44 -9.79 6.08
CA ILE A 274 -6.20 -9.80 7.33
C ILE A 274 -5.57 -8.82 8.34
N GLY A 275 -4.31 -8.47 8.16
CA GLY A 275 -3.61 -7.44 8.92
C GLY A 275 -4.33 -6.10 8.92
N TYR A 276 -4.99 -5.72 7.84
CA TYR A 276 -5.81 -4.51 7.82
C TYR A 276 -6.92 -4.56 8.88
N VAL A 277 -7.55 -5.69 9.02
CA VAL A 277 -8.61 -5.91 10.01
C VAL A 277 -8.05 -5.93 11.42
N SER A 278 -6.98 -6.68 11.66
CA SER A 278 -6.35 -6.78 12.98
C SER A 278 -5.76 -5.47 13.48
N ILE A 279 -5.19 -4.67 12.60
CA ILE A 279 -4.67 -3.34 12.94
C ILE A 279 -5.82 -2.41 13.32
N THR A 280 -6.95 -2.47 12.62
CA THR A 280 -8.16 -1.76 13.02
C THR A 280 -8.63 -2.22 14.41
N ALA A 281 -8.57 -3.51 14.70
CA ALA A 281 -8.92 -4.07 16.01
C ALA A 281 -7.99 -3.60 17.12
N CYS A 282 -6.74 -3.29 16.82
CA CYS A 282 -5.82 -2.65 17.76
C CYS A 282 -6.16 -1.18 18.02
N HIS A 283 -6.76 -0.51 17.04
CA HIS A 283 -7.23 0.87 17.18
C HIS A 283 -8.52 0.97 17.98
N THR A 284 -9.47 0.09 17.74
CA THR A 284 -10.77 0.07 18.44
C THR A 284 -11.29 -1.35 18.62
N PRO A 285 -11.83 -1.69 19.81
CA PRO A 285 -12.51 -2.98 20.01
C PRO A 285 -13.78 -3.11 19.16
N GLU A 286 -14.32 -2.00 18.66
CA GLU A 286 -15.49 -1.96 17.77
C GLU A 286 -15.10 -2.02 16.28
N TRP A 287 -14.02 -2.71 15.95
CA TRP A 287 -13.49 -2.84 14.59
C TRP A 287 -14.50 -3.43 13.60
N GLU A 288 -15.43 -4.25 14.06
CA GLU A 288 -16.45 -4.86 13.21
C GLU A 288 -17.40 -3.80 12.60
N LYS A 289 -17.60 -2.68 13.27
CA LYS A 289 -18.38 -1.57 12.73
C LYS A 289 -17.74 -0.96 11.47
N TRP A 290 -16.41 -1.04 11.35
CA TRP A 290 -15.70 -0.64 10.14
C TRP A 290 -15.69 -1.74 9.07
N TRP A 291 -15.42 -2.98 9.47
CA TRP A 291 -15.16 -4.07 8.54
C TRP A 291 -16.37 -4.93 8.21
N LYS A 292 -17.46 -4.83 8.95
CA LYS A 292 -18.69 -5.62 8.72
C LYS A 292 -19.92 -4.73 8.48
N ASP A 293 -19.71 -3.59 7.85
CA ASP A 293 -20.78 -2.63 7.53
C ASP A 293 -20.59 -2.02 6.13
N PRO A 294 -20.78 -2.80 5.06
CA PRO A 294 -20.58 -2.32 3.68
C PRO A 294 -21.57 -1.25 3.24
N GLU A 295 -22.67 -1.05 3.95
CA GLU A 295 -23.68 -0.05 3.62
C GLU A 295 -23.29 1.35 4.08
N ASN A 296 -22.55 1.45 5.19
CA ASN A 296 -22.20 2.72 5.81
C ASN A 296 -20.71 3.05 5.74
N VAL A 297 -19.87 2.13 5.30
CA VAL A 297 -18.42 2.28 5.22
C VAL A 297 -17.93 2.04 3.79
N GLU A 298 -17.14 2.97 3.29
CA GLU A 298 -16.45 2.84 2.00
C GLU A 298 -14.98 2.53 2.25
N LEU A 299 -14.50 1.41 1.70
CA LEU A 299 -13.10 0.99 1.80
C LEU A 299 -12.31 1.38 0.56
N PHE A 300 -11.26 2.18 0.76
CA PHE A 300 -10.29 2.57 -0.26
C PHE A 300 -8.93 1.96 0.08
N GLN A 301 -8.34 1.23 -0.87
CA GLN A 301 -7.05 0.58 -0.66
C GLN A 301 -6.01 1.06 -1.67
N PHE A 302 -4.82 1.39 -1.17
CA PHE A 302 -3.72 1.99 -1.94
C PHE A 302 -2.54 1.03 -1.97
N MET A 303 -1.98 0.78 -3.18
CA MET A 303 -0.91 -0.19 -3.37
C MET A 303 -0.15 0.01 -4.67
N GLY A 304 1.03 -0.60 -4.76
CA GLY A 304 1.72 -0.80 -6.03
C GLY A 304 1.09 -1.97 -6.83
N LYS A 305 1.34 -2.00 -8.13
CA LYS A 305 0.72 -2.95 -9.07
C LYS A 305 0.90 -4.42 -8.73
N ASP A 306 2.01 -4.77 -8.08
CA ASP A 306 2.30 -6.16 -7.74
C ASP A 306 1.34 -6.75 -6.71
N ASN A 307 0.62 -5.90 -5.99
CA ASN A 307 -0.31 -6.30 -4.94
C ASN A 307 -1.79 -6.35 -5.39
N VAL A 308 -2.07 -6.04 -6.65
CA VAL A 308 -3.44 -5.97 -7.16
C VAL A 308 -4.21 -7.28 -6.96
N PRO A 309 -3.72 -8.46 -7.40
CA PRO A 309 -4.49 -9.70 -7.26
C PRO A 309 -4.77 -10.10 -5.81
N PHE A 310 -3.90 -9.73 -4.89
CA PHE A 310 -4.12 -10.01 -3.46
C PHE A 310 -5.31 -9.23 -2.90
N HIS A 311 -5.58 -8.06 -3.44
CA HIS A 311 -6.66 -7.17 -3.01
C HIS A 311 -7.94 -7.30 -3.83
N THR A 312 -7.86 -7.74 -5.07
CA THR A 312 -9.03 -7.88 -5.96
C THR A 312 -9.53 -9.32 -6.05
N VAL A 313 -8.67 -10.31 -5.76
CA VAL A 313 -8.99 -11.75 -5.87
C VAL A 313 -8.87 -12.46 -4.52
N MET A 314 -7.67 -12.52 -3.93
CA MET A 314 -7.39 -13.36 -2.75
C MET A 314 -8.14 -12.90 -1.51
N PHE A 315 -7.99 -11.65 -1.12
CA PHE A 315 -8.62 -11.13 0.09
C PHE A 315 -10.15 -11.09 0.00
N PRO A 316 -10.75 -10.56 -1.07
CA PRO A 316 -12.21 -10.62 -1.21
C PRO A 316 -12.77 -12.04 -1.19
N SER A 317 -12.12 -12.99 -1.86
CA SER A 317 -12.54 -14.40 -1.84
C SER A 317 -12.50 -14.99 -0.44
N THR A 318 -11.46 -14.68 0.31
CA THR A 318 -11.31 -15.11 1.71
C THR A 318 -12.47 -14.60 2.57
N LEU A 319 -12.81 -13.33 2.47
CA LEU A 319 -13.91 -12.72 3.22
C LEU A 319 -15.28 -13.22 2.76
N ILE A 320 -15.50 -13.34 1.45
CA ILE A 320 -16.74 -13.88 0.89
C ILE A 320 -16.97 -15.31 1.36
N GLY A 321 -15.92 -16.12 1.42
CA GLY A 321 -15.98 -17.51 1.86
C GLY A 321 -16.44 -17.69 3.31
N THR A 322 -16.29 -16.68 4.17
CA THR A 322 -16.79 -16.74 5.55
C THR A 322 -18.31 -16.81 5.64
N GLY A 323 -19.02 -16.40 4.58
CA GLY A 323 -20.46 -16.29 4.57
C GLY A 323 -21.02 -15.11 5.36
N GLU A 324 -20.14 -14.31 5.96
CA GLU A 324 -20.53 -13.10 6.67
C GLU A 324 -20.54 -11.88 5.75
N LYS A 325 -21.20 -10.83 6.21
CA LYS A 325 -21.23 -9.55 5.55
C LYS A 325 -19.98 -8.74 5.90
N TRP A 326 -19.14 -8.51 4.91
CA TRP A 326 -17.90 -7.75 5.06
C TRP A 326 -17.92 -6.44 4.26
N THR A 327 -17.23 -5.44 4.77
CA THR A 327 -16.90 -4.23 4.01
C THR A 327 -15.78 -4.58 3.04
N LEU A 328 -16.15 -4.93 1.80
CA LEU A 328 -15.19 -5.24 0.75
C LEU A 328 -14.66 -3.94 0.11
N MET A 329 -13.50 -4.03 -0.53
CA MET A 329 -12.87 -2.89 -1.18
C MET A 329 -13.79 -2.30 -2.26
N LYS A 330 -14.13 -1.02 -2.11
CA LYS A 330 -14.89 -0.26 -3.11
C LYS A 330 -13.96 0.25 -4.20
N THR A 331 -12.89 0.93 -3.82
CA THR A 331 -11.96 1.56 -4.74
C THR A 331 -10.54 1.12 -4.45
N ILE A 332 -9.84 0.77 -5.51
CA ILE A 332 -8.41 0.45 -5.49
C ILE A 332 -7.64 1.57 -6.18
N SER A 333 -6.60 2.06 -5.53
CA SER A 333 -5.65 3.01 -6.11
C SER A 333 -4.32 2.32 -6.30
N VAL A 334 -3.91 2.19 -7.56
CA VAL A 334 -2.73 1.42 -7.96
C VAL A 334 -1.71 2.33 -8.60
N THR A 335 -0.44 2.15 -8.25
CA THR A 335 0.67 2.81 -8.93
C THR A 335 1.51 1.80 -9.72
N GLU A 336 2.04 2.25 -10.84
CA GLU A 336 3.10 1.60 -11.58
C GLU A 336 4.45 1.81 -10.85
N TYR A 337 5.58 1.52 -11.48
CA TYR A 337 6.87 1.71 -10.84
C TYR A 337 7.38 3.14 -10.95
N LEU A 338 7.99 3.63 -9.88
CA LEU A 338 8.89 4.76 -9.90
C LEU A 338 10.31 4.22 -10.06
N ASN A 339 10.96 4.54 -11.17
CA ASN A 339 12.33 4.14 -11.45
C ASN A 339 13.31 5.25 -11.01
N TYR A 340 14.56 4.87 -10.74
CA TYR A 340 15.61 5.80 -10.38
C TYR A 340 16.58 5.98 -11.55
N GLU A 341 16.74 7.22 -12.03
CA GLU A 341 17.65 7.55 -13.13
C GLU A 341 17.43 6.61 -14.34
N ALA A 342 18.32 5.65 -14.55
CA ALA A 342 18.26 4.72 -15.68
C ALA A 342 17.77 3.30 -15.29
N GLY A 343 17.27 3.07 -14.07
CA GLY A 343 16.93 1.72 -13.63
C GLY A 343 16.00 1.64 -12.44
N LYS A 344 15.81 0.45 -11.91
CA LYS A 344 15.00 0.21 -10.73
C LYS A 344 15.77 0.53 -9.44
N PHE A 345 15.05 0.99 -8.43
CA PHE A 345 15.61 1.09 -7.07
C PHE A 345 16.10 -0.27 -6.59
N SER A 346 17.30 -0.32 -6.05
CA SER A 346 17.90 -1.56 -5.51
C SER A 346 18.75 -1.27 -4.29
N LYS A 347 18.25 -1.61 -3.12
CA LYS A 347 18.98 -1.43 -1.85
C LYS A 347 20.26 -2.27 -1.82
N SER A 348 20.20 -3.52 -2.29
CA SER A 348 21.35 -4.43 -2.30
C SER A 348 22.49 -3.95 -3.19
N LYS A 349 22.18 -3.16 -4.22
CA LYS A 349 23.15 -2.59 -5.16
C LYS A 349 23.50 -1.13 -4.85
N GLY A 350 22.94 -0.55 -3.79
CA GLY A 350 23.12 0.85 -3.45
C GLY A 350 22.58 1.84 -4.47
N ILE A 351 21.59 1.44 -5.28
CA ILE A 351 21.01 2.26 -6.33
C ILE A 351 19.68 2.85 -5.84
N GLY A 352 19.59 4.18 -5.77
CA GLY A 352 18.37 4.88 -5.48
C GLY A 352 18.46 5.80 -4.27
N VAL A 353 17.32 6.43 -3.97
CA VAL A 353 17.11 7.23 -2.77
C VAL A 353 16.10 6.51 -1.89
N PHE A 354 16.50 6.23 -0.67
CA PHE A 354 15.67 5.50 0.28
C PHE A 354 15.11 6.45 1.33
N GLY A 355 14.05 6.02 2.01
CA GLY A 355 13.36 6.86 2.96
C GLY A 355 14.22 7.43 4.09
N ASN A 356 15.26 6.70 4.48
CA ASN A 356 16.24 7.18 5.48
C ASN A 356 17.28 8.18 4.92
N ASP A 357 17.47 8.22 3.60
CA ASP A 357 18.45 9.11 2.95
C ASP A 357 17.90 10.51 2.67
N VAL A 358 16.58 10.65 2.52
CA VAL A 358 15.93 11.92 2.14
C VAL A 358 16.17 13.04 3.15
N LYS A 359 16.29 12.71 4.42
CA LYS A 359 16.63 13.68 5.48
C LYS A 359 17.98 14.34 5.26
N ASP A 360 18.92 13.58 4.72
CA ASP A 360 20.31 14.04 4.50
C ASP A 360 20.41 15.05 3.37
N THR A 361 19.41 15.12 2.49
CA THR A 361 19.32 16.12 1.44
C THR A 361 19.05 17.54 1.98
N LYS A 362 18.58 17.63 3.23
CA LYS A 362 18.16 18.89 3.88
C LYS A 362 17.04 19.66 3.16
N LEU A 363 16.39 19.01 2.18
CA LEU A 363 15.19 19.53 1.57
C LEU A 363 14.00 19.34 2.53
N PRO A 364 13.10 20.34 2.62
CA PRO A 364 11.87 20.19 3.42
C PRO A 364 11.02 19.02 2.94
N VAL A 365 10.29 18.39 3.85
CA VAL A 365 9.42 17.26 3.51
C VAL A 365 8.35 17.62 2.48
N GLU A 366 7.88 18.85 2.48
CA GLU A 366 6.89 19.36 1.52
C GLU A 366 7.40 19.26 0.08
N VAL A 367 8.69 19.47 -0.15
CA VAL A 367 9.32 19.33 -1.46
C VAL A 367 9.23 17.88 -1.93
N TRP A 368 9.56 16.93 -1.07
CA TRP A 368 9.49 15.50 -1.38
C TRP A 368 8.06 15.03 -1.58
N ARG A 369 7.15 15.44 -0.73
CA ARG A 369 5.73 15.11 -0.87
C ARG A 369 5.16 15.65 -2.18
N TYR A 370 5.45 16.90 -2.51
CA TYR A 370 5.02 17.51 -3.76
C TYR A 370 5.59 16.78 -4.98
N TYR A 371 6.91 16.58 -5.00
CA TYR A 371 7.58 15.96 -6.15
C TYR A 371 7.09 14.53 -6.39
N LEU A 372 7.00 13.73 -5.36
CA LEU A 372 6.51 12.35 -5.48
C LEU A 372 5.07 12.30 -5.99
N LEU A 373 4.22 13.21 -5.53
CA LEU A 373 2.83 13.26 -5.95
C LEU A 373 2.68 13.76 -7.40
N THR A 374 3.40 14.80 -7.77
CA THR A 374 3.35 15.32 -9.16
C THR A 374 3.95 14.36 -10.18
N ASN A 375 4.88 13.49 -9.74
CA ASN A 375 5.50 12.44 -10.54
C ASN A 375 4.92 11.05 -10.26
N ARG A 376 3.72 10.98 -9.68
CA ARG A 376 3.07 9.72 -9.32
C ARG A 376 2.88 8.83 -10.55
N PRO A 377 3.34 7.55 -10.52
CA PRO A 377 3.22 6.65 -11.66
C PRO A 377 1.81 6.04 -11.73
N GLU A 378 0.84 6.78 -12.26
CA GLU A 378 -0.57 6.36 -12.30
C GLU A 378 -0.93 5.45 -13.49
N VAL A 379 -0.47 5.82 -14.68
CA VAL A 379 -0.83 5.13 -15.94
C VAL A 379 0.32 4.28 -16.44
N SER A 380 1.53 4.77 -16.26
CA SER A 380 2.78 4.12 -16.69
C SER A 380 3.88 4.38 -15.67
N ASP A 381 4.97 3.66 -15.79
CA ASP A 381 6.16 3.90 -14.98
C ASP A 381 6.63 5.34 -15.14
N THR A 382 7.11 5.94 -14.06
CA THR A 382 7.73 7.26 -14.06
C THR A 382 9.18 7.17 -13.61
N LEU A 383 9.93 8.25 -13.82
CA LEU A 383 11.35 8.29 -13.54
C LEU A 383 11.67 9.39 -12.54
N PHE A 384 12.40 9.04 -11.48
CA PHE A 384 13.03 10.00 -10.60
C PHE A 384 14.40 10.39 -11.16
N THR A 385 14.63 11.68 -11.34
CA THR A 385 15.95 12.24 -11.58
C THR A 385 16.15 13.47 -10.71
N TRP A 386 17.40 13.71 -10.27
CA TRP A 386 17.72 14.90 -9.48
C TRP A 386 17.49 16.19 -10.28
N ALA A 387 17.75 16.16 -11.58
CA ALA A 387 17.50 17.28 -12.47
C ALA A 387 16.01 17.64 -12.55
N ASP A 388 15.14 16.63 -12.64
CA ASP A 388 13.68 16.84 -12.67
C ASP A 388 13.15 17.36 -11.33
N LEU A 389 13.68 16.86 -10.21
CA LEU A 389 13.36 17.38 -8.88
C LEU A 389 13.70 18.87 -8.78
N GLN A 390 14.89 19.26 -9.20
CA GLN A 390 15.33 20.65 -9.18
C GLN A 390 14.48 21.53 -10.08
N ALA A 391 14.18 21.07 -11.30
CA ALA A 391 13.35 21.81 -12.25
C ALA A 391 11.94 22.07 -11.70
N LYS A 392 11.29 21.06 -11.12
CA LYS A 392 9.95 21.22 -10.54
C LYS A 392 9.94 22.07 -9.28
N LEU A 393 10.97 21.95 -8.44
CA LEU A 393 11.14 22.81 -7.28
C LEU A 393 11.19 24.28 -7.70
N ASN A 394 12.01 24.60 -8.70
CA ASN A 394 12.19 25.98 -9.17
C ASN A 394 10.96 26.52 -9.90
N SER A 395 10.37 25.75 -10.83
CA SER A 395 9.27 26.24 -11.66
C SER A 395 7.91 26.20 -10.98
N GLU A 396 7.63 25.20 -10.20
CA GLU A 396 6.30 24.97 -9.62
C GLU A 396 6.22 25.45 -8.17
N LEU A 397 7.12 25.02 -7.31
CA LEU A 397 7.08 25.42 -5.90
C LEU A 397 7.58 26.84 -5.66
N LEU A 398 8.70 27.22 -6.24
CA LEU A 398 9.25 28.58 -6.07
C LEU A 398 8.57 29.61 -6.96
N SER A 399 8.53 29.38 -8.26
CA SER A 399 8.04 30.40 -9.22
C SER A 399 6.51 30.51 -9.27
N ASN A 400 5.76 29.45 -8.93
CA ASN A 400 4.30 29.53 -8.86
C ASN A 400 3.83 29.78 -7.42
N LEU A 401 3.85 28.77 -6.55
CA LEU A 401 3.29 28.85 -5.20
C LEU A 401 4.08 29.82 -4.32
N GLY A 402 5.39 29.68 -4.26
CA GLY A 402 6.26 30.52 -3.45
C GLY A 402 6.16 31.98 -3.86
N ASN A 403 6.16 32.25 -5.16
CA ASN A 403 6.02 33.62 -5.70
C ASN A 403 4.67 34.22 -5.29
N PHE A 404 3.57 33.49 -5.45
CA PHE A 404 2.24 33.98 -5.06
C PHE A 404 2.19 34.33 -3.56
N VAL A 405 2.58 33.40 -2.70
CA VAL A 405 2.59 33.62 -1.25
C VAL A 405 3.49 34.82 -0.88
N ASN A 406 4.70 34.84 -1.42
CA ASN A 406 5.65 35.94 -1.13
C ASN A 406 5.13 37.30 -1.56
N ARG A 407 4.52 37.39 -2.74
CA ARG A 407 3.96 38.64 -3.25
C ARG A 407 2.85 39.18 -2.35
N VAL A 408 1.90 38.29 -1.94
CA VAL A 408 0.79 38.69 -1.06
C VAL A 408 1.30 39.12 0.30
N LEU A 409 2.13 38.30 0.94
CA LEU A 409 2.61 38.57 2.29
C LEU A 409 3.55 39.78 2.34
N SER A 410 4.44 39.95 1.35
CA SER A 410 5.34 41.09 1.28
C SER A 410 4.57 42.39 1.07
N PHE A 411 3.52 42.36 0.24
CA PHE A 411 2.69 43.53 0.01
C PHE A 411 1.98 43.97 1.30
N ILE A 412 1.46 43.04 2.07
CA ILE A 412 0.81 43.35 3.34
C ILE A 412 1.82 43.80 4.40
N ALA A 413 3.01 43.19 4.44
CA ALA A 413 4.02 43.43 5.47
C ALA A 413 4.77 44.76 5.32
N LYS A 414 4.83 45.35 4.12
CA LYS A 414 5.53 46.63 3.90
C LYS A 414 4.94 47.77 4.73
N GLU A 415 5.78 48.72 5.04
CA GLU A 415 5.41 49.92 5.83
C GLU A 415 4.21 50.64 5.21
N THR A 416 3.45 51.32 6.08
CA THR A 416 2.30 52.13 5.68
C THR A 416 2.72 53.18 4.63
N GLY A 417 2.03 53.22 3.49
CA GLY A 417 2.37 54.07 2.33
C GLY A 417 2.89 53.27 1.13
N SER A 418 3.65 52.18 1.35
CA SER A 418 4.06 51.22 0.32
C SER A 418 3.41 49.84 0.49
N GLY A 419 2.77 49.61 1.61
CA GLY A 419 2.02 48.43 2.01
C GLY A 419 1.09 48.74 3.17
N TYR A 420 0.78 47.73 3.97
CA TYR A 420 -0.25 47.83 5.02
C TYR A 420 0.30 47.64 6.45
N GLY A 421 1.62 47.69 6.65
CA GLY A 421 2.21 47.60 7.98
C GLY A 421 1.90 46.33 8.72
N SER A 422 1.79 45.20 8.02
CA SER A 422 1.42 43.85 8.57
C SER A 422 -0.03 43.76 9.05
N ILE A 423 -0.91 44.64 8.63
CA ILE A 423 -2.34 44.58 8.94
C ILE A 423 -3.11 44.30 7.67
N ILE A 424 -3.96 43.26 7.71
CA ILE A 424 -4.85 42.96 6.56
C ILE A 424 -5.90 44.06 6.47
N PRO A 425 -5.96 44.80 5.33
CA PRO A 425 -6.88 45.94 5.21
C PRO A 425 -8.33 45.47 5.10
N ASP A 426 -9.23 46.32 5.55
CA ASP A 426 -10.65 46.13 5.31
C ASP A 426 -10.98 46.53 3.86
N ALA A 427 -11.66 45.68 3.15
CA ALA A 427 -12.01 45.86 1.74
C ALA A 427 -13.47 45.45 1.47
N PRO A 428 -14.44 46.20 2.00
CA PRO A 428 -15.85 45.79 2.00
C PRO A 428 -16.46 45.64 0.61
N GLU A 429 -15.96 46.36 -0.40
CA GLU A 429 -16.47 46.32 -1.77
C GLU A 429 -15.62 45.46 -2.73
N ALA A 430 -14.61 44.75 -2.20
CA ALA A 430 -13.70 43.98 -3.05
C ALA A 430 -14.45 42.87 -3.83
N HIS A 431 -15.44 42.26 -3.25
CA HIS A 431 -16.22 41.19 -3.87
C HIS A 431 -17.03 41.65 -5.11
N SER A 432 -17.36 42.90 -5.22
CA SER A 432 -18.09 43.43 -6.37
C SER A 432 -17.18 43.95 -7.49
N HIS A 433 -15.86 44.02 -7.24
CA HIS A 433 -14.90 44.43 -8.28
C HIS A 433 -14.84 43.36 -9.38
N PRO A 434 -14.91 43.75 -10.69
CA PRO A 434 -14.96 42.78 -11.79
C PRO A 434 -13.85 41.76 -11.80
N LEU A 435 -12.61 42.14 -11.51
CA LEU A 435 -11.46 41.23 -11.47
C LEU A 435 -11.55 40.26 -10.30
N THR A 436 -12.00 40.70 -9.13
CA THR A 436 -12.17 39.85 -7.94
C THR A 436 -13.30 38.87 -8.16
N LYS A 437 -14.41 39.31 -8.76
CA LYS A 437 -15.51 38.44 -9.10
C LYS A 437 -15.12 37.39 -10.12
N ALA A 438 -14.40 37.77 -11.17
CA ALA A 438 -13.90 36.85 -12.18
C ALA A 438 -12.95 35.77 -11.57
N LEU A 439 -12.06 36.20 -10.67
CA LEU A 439 -11.18 35.29 -9.95
C LEU A 439 -11.97 34.31 -9.08
N GLY A 440 -12.96 34.80 -8.33
CA GLY A 440 -13.83 33.98 -7.49
C GLY A 440 -14.56 32.92 -8.29
N ASP A 441 -15.10 33.27 -9.45
CA ASP A 441 -15.80 32.33 -10.35
C ASP A 441 -14.83 31.25 -10.87
N LYS A 442 -13.62 31.63 -11.30
CA LYS A 442 -12.61 30.67 -11.75
C LYS A 442 -12.17 29.73 -10.64
N ILE A 443 -11.92 30.24 -9.43
CA ILE A 443 -11.54 29.42 -8.30
C ILE A 443 -12.65 28.45 -7.94
N GLY A 444 -13.92 28.89 -7.97
CA GLY A 444 -15.06 28.01 -7.75
C GLY A 444 -15.09 26.85 -8.72
N ASP A 445 -14.90 27.09 -10.01
CA ASP A 445 -14.84 26.06 -11.03
C ASP A 445 -13.67 25.09 -10.80
N TYR A 446 -12.50 25.58 -10.45
CA TYR A 446 -11.34 24.74 -10.14
C TYR A 446 -11.54 23.89 -8.88
N VAL A 447 -12.18 24.45 -7.86
CA VAL A 447 -12.50 23.68 -6.64
C VAL A 447 -13.44 22.51 -6.95
N GLU A 448 -14.45 22.73 -7.80
CA GLU A 448 -15.35 21.65 -8.25
C GLU A 448 -14.59 20.57 -9.02
N GLN A 449 -13.71 20.96 -9.94
CA GLN A 449 -12.83 20.02 -10.67
C GLN A 449 -11.89 19.27 -9.74
N TYR A 450 -11.33 19.95 -8.75
CA TYR A 450 -10.47 19.35 -7.74
C TYR A 450 -11.20 18.28 -6.93
N ILE A 451 -12.41 18.57 -6.46
CA ILE A 451 -13.24 17.64 -5.72
C ILE A 451 -13.57 16.42 -6.59
N GLU A 452 -13.94 16.63 -7.84
CA GLU A 452 -14.24 15.53 -8.78
C GLU A 452 -13.00 14.64 -8.98
N ALA A 453 -11.83 15.22 -9.18
CA ALA A 453 -10.58 14.47 -9.34
C ALA A 453 -10.23 13.67 -8.07
N MET A 454 -10.36 14.27 -6.89
CA MET A 454 -10.08 13.61 -5.62
C MET A 454 -11.08 12.47 -5.33
N GLU A 455 -12.36 12.67 -5.62
CA GLU A 455 -13.37 11.61 -5.45
C GLU A 455 -13.07 10.39 -6.33
N LYS A 456 -12.47 10.60 -7.51
CA LYS A 456 -12.00 9.54 -8.41
C LYS A 456 -10.59 9.05 -8.09
N VAL A 457 -9.99 9.55 -7.02
CA VAL A 457 -8.60 9.25 -6.59
C VAL A 457 -7.57 9.54 -7.70
N LYS A 458 -7.82 10.56 -8.50
CA LYS A 458 -6.89 11.08 -9.51
C LYS A 458 -5.99 12.15 -8.88
N LEU A 459 -5.07 11.70 -8.03
CA LEU A 459 -4.28 12.58 -7.16
C LEU A 459 -3.37 13.54 -7.93
N LYS A 460 -2.75 13.06 -9.00
CA LYS A 460 -1.86 13.86 -9.85
C LYS A 460 -2.61 15.02 -10.52
N GLN A 461 -3.79 14.73 -11.05
CA GLN A 461 -4.67 15.74 -11.65
C GLN A 461 -5.15 16.75 -10.61
N ALA A 462 -5.56 16.28 -9.44
CA ALA A 462 -5.99 17.15 -8.34
C ALA A 462 -4.89 18.12 -7.90
N LEU A 463 -3.66 17.65 -7.77
CA LEU A 463 -2.51 18.49 -7.46
C LEU A 463 -2.27 19.56 -8.54
N LYS A 464 -2.37 19.17 -9.80
CA LYS A 464 -2.23 20.11 -10.93
C LYS A 464 -3.29 21.20 -10.88
N ILE A 465 -4.52 20.87 -10.57
CA ILE A 465 -5.61 21.84 -10.40
C ILE A 465 -5.31 22.81 -9.25
N ALA A 466 -4.86 22.30 -8.12
CA ALA A 466 -4.48 23.14 -6.98
C ALA A 466 -3.37 24.13 -7.34
N MET A 467 -2.37 23.70 -8.11
CA MET A 467 -1.30 24.57 -8.58
C MET A 467 -1.79 25.59 -9.61
N THR A 468 -2.82 25.28 -10.39
CA THR A 468 -3.47 26.21 -11.29
C THR A 468 -4.17 27.34 -10.52
N VAL A 469 -4.79 27.02 -9.38
CA VAL A 469 -5.37 28.05 -8.49
C VAL A 469 -4.30 29.05 -8.03
N SER A 470 -3.13 28.56 -7.64
CA SER A 470 -1.98 29.41 -7.30
C SER A 470 -1.56 30.29 -8.48
N GLY A 471 -1.53 29.75 -9.70
CA GLY A 471 -1.24 30.49 -10.93
C GLY A 471 -2.24 31.59 -11.19
N GLU A 472 -3.52 31.36 -10.98
CA GLU A 472 -4.57 32.39 -11.09
C GLU A 472 -4.39 33.51 -10.05
N GLY A 473 -3.96 33.17 -8.85
CA GLY A 473 -3.59 34.13 -7.83
C GLY A 473 -2.45 35.03 -8.28
N ASN A 474 -1.39 34.47 -8.89
CA ASN A 474 -0.30 35.23 -9.47
C ASN A 474 -0.78 36.18 -10.59
N ALA A 475 -1.63 35.72 -11.47
CA ALA A 475 -2.20 36.53 -12.55
C ALA A 475 -3.06 37.67 -12.00
N TYR A 476 -3.84 37.43 -10.97
CA TYR A 476 -4.66 38.46 -10.32
C TYR A 476 -3.82 39.61 -9.72
N LEU A 477 -2.62 39.31 -9.24
CA LEU A 477 -1.71 40.28 -8.63
C LEU A 477 -0.92 41.13 -9.66
N GLN A 478 -0.98 40.78 -10.94
CA GLN A 478 -0.36 41.55 -12.04
C GLN A 478 -1.24 42.72 -12.49
#